data_ff93264953706249c7d5919bcc804454
#
_entry.id   ff93264953706249c7d5919bcc804454
#
_cell.length_a   1.000
_cell.length_b   1.000
_cell.length_c   1.000
_cell.angle_alpha   90.00
_cell.angle_beta   90.00
_cell.angle_gamma   90.00
#
_symmetry.space_group_name_H-M   'P 1'
#
loop_
_entity.id
_entity.type
_entity.pdbx_description
1 polymer ?
#
loop_
_entity_poly.entity_id
_entity_poly.type
_entity_poly.pdbx_seq_one_letter_code
_entity_poly.pdbx_strand_id
1 'polypeptide(L)'
;AAMSTMSEDQSSNGSGKKTWVEKIGAAFSNHPRNRDELLEVLYAACEQGILDDDALAMLEGAIEMSETQVRDAMIPRSQMVVVNNDSRLEEFLPRIIESGHSRFPVIGEDKDEVVGILLAKDLLPHVASGGEGFDMATTIRPAVVIPESKRLNVLLRDFRVSRNHMAIVIDEYGGVSGLITIEDVLEEIV
;
A
#
# COMPACT_ATOMS: atom_id res chain seq x y z
N ALA A 1 62.29 -70.72 12.80
CA ALA A 1 62.67 -69.89 13.93
C ALA A 1 62.04 -68.50 13.75
N ALA A 2 61.31 -68.13 14.75
CA ALA A 2 61.02 -66.83 15.23
C ALA A 2 60.26 -65.85 14.27
N MET A 3 58.97 -65.64 14.49
CA MET A 3 58.40 -64.71 15.52
C MET A 3 58.76 -63.26 15.28
N SER A 4 57.81 -62.47 15.02
CA SER A 4 57.24 -61.50 15.97
C SER A 4 56.37 -60.51 15.21
N THR A 5 55.13 -60.50 15.44
CA THR A 5 54.30 -59.60 16.30
C THR A 5 54.13 -58.17 15.84
N MET A 6 52.86 -57.87 15.66
CA MET A 6 52.13 -56.69 16.14
C MET A 6 52.57 -55.31 15.65
N SER A 7 51.69 -54.52 15.15
CA SER A 7 50.71 -53.74 15.97
C SER A 7 49.67 -53.12 15.11
N GLU A 8 48.47 -53.14 15.62
CA GLU A 8 47.35 -52.24 15.29
C GLU A 8 47.77 -50.79 15.46
N ASP A 9 47.32 -49.96 14.57
CA ASP A 9 46.95 -48.65 15.00
C ASP A 9 45.72 -48.15 14.24
N GLN A 10 44.63 -48.18 14.99
CA GLN A 10 43.43 -47.45 14.70
C GLN A 10 43.70 -45.96 14.89
N SER A 11 43.47 -45.19 13.88
CA SER A 11 43.25 -43.76 14.10
C SER A 11 42.05 -43.27 13.37
N SER A 12 41.04 -43.13 14.19
CA SER A 12 39.84 -42.35 13.97
C SER A 12 40.12 -40.98 13.32
N ASN A 13 39.52 -40.72 12.16
CA ASN A 13 39.32 -39.38 11.72
C ASN A 13 37.99 -39.21 11.02
N GLY A 14 36.89 -39.33 11.78
CA GLY A 14 35.52 -39.20 11.35
C GLY A 14 34.80 -37.95 11.88
N SER A 15 35.49 -37.07 12.63
CA SER A 15 34.85 -36.00 13.38
C SER A 15 34.84 -34.61 12.70
N GLY A 16 35.65 -34.40 11.65
CA GLY A 16 35.79 -33.09 11.02
C GLY A 16 34.85 -32.81 9.85
N LYS A 17 34.29 -33.88 9.23
CA LYS A 17 33.48 -33.74 8.03
C LYS A 17 31.98 -33.48 8.31
N LYS A 18 31.46 -33.92 9.46
CA LYS A 18 30.06 -33.63 9.85
C LYS A 18 29.81 -32.17 10.18
N THR A 19 30.77 -31.51 10.85
CA THR A 19 30.59 -30.13 11.32
C THR A 19 30.57 -29.06 10.23
N TRP A 20 31.26 -29.24 9.10
CA TRP A 20 31.23 -28.24 8.04
C TRP A 20 29.99 -28.44 7.11
N VAL A 21 29.55 -29.68 6.88
CA VAL A 21 28.32 -29.99 6.15
C VAL A 21 27.09 -29.53 6.93
N GLU A 22 27.09 -29.67 8.26
CA GLU A 22 26.06 -29.13 9.15
C GLU A 22 26.07 -27.59 9.17
N LYS A 23 27.25 -26.94 9.18
CA LYS A 23 27.35 -25.49 9.08
C LYS A 23 26.95 -24.94 7.72
N ILE A 24 27.26 -25.63 6.63
CA ILE A 24 26.77 -25.27 5.29
C ILE A 24 25.26 -25.53 5.19
N GLY A 25 24.77 -26.66 5.70
CA GLY A 25 23.32 -26.95 5.77
C GLY A 25 22.56 -25.88 6.57
N ALA A 26 23.07 -25.47 7.71
CA ALA A 26 22.49 -24.39 8.50
C ALA A 26 22.57 -23.02 7.81
N ALA A 27 23.65 -22.72 7.07
CA ALA A 27 23.78 -21.49 6.30
C ALA A 27 22.82 -21.45 5.08
N PHE A 28 22.48 -22.61 4.51
CA PHE A 28 21.48 -22.71 3.42
C PHE A 28 20.04 -22.86 3.92
N SER A 29 19.81 -23.28 5.17
CA SER A 29 18.48 -23.42 5.76
C SER A 29 17.96 -22.14 6.42
N ASN A 30 18.77 -21.10 6.54
CA ASN A 30 18.43 -19.88 7.28
C ASN A 30 17.96 -18.72 6.38
N HIS A 31 17.70 -18.97 5.09
CA HIS A 31 17.16 -17.96 4.20
C HIS A 31 15.70 -18.31 3.88
N PRO A 32 14.76 -17.43 4.19
CA PRO A 32 13.35 -17.67 3.89
C PRO A 32 13.17 -17.84 2.37
N ARG A 33 12.45 -18.88 1.97
CA ARG A 33 12.24 -19.26 0.56
C ARG A 33 10.87 -18.85 0.04
N ASN A 34 9.97 -18.52 0.95
CA ASN A 34 8.62 -18.08 0.68
C ASN A 34 8.18 -17.06 1.74
N ARG A 35 6.96 -16.54 1.57
CA ARG A 35 6.38 -15.55 2.47
C ARG A 35 6.21 -16.08 3.90
N ASP A 36 5.72 -17.30 4.05
CA ASP A 36 5.44 -17.87 5.36
C ASP A 36 6.72 -18.05 6.17
N GLU A 37 7.78 -18.56 5.55
CA GLU A 37 9.10 -18.65 6.17
C GLU A 37 9.68 -17.27 6.55
N LEU A 38 9.40 -16.21 5.74
CA LEU A 38 9.80 -14.86 6.07
C LEU A 38 9.06 -14.35 7.31
N LEU A 39 7.76 -14.57 7.40
CA LEU A 39 6.95 -14.19 8.56
C LEU A 39 7.41 -14.93 9.82
N GLU A 40 7.73 -16.22 9.76
CA GLU A 40 8.30 -16.97 10.89
C GLU A 40 9.61 -16.34 11.41
N VAL A 41 10.47 -15.86 10.51
CA VAL A 41 11.71 -15.16 10.90
C VAL A 41 11.41 -13.83 11.59
N LEU A 42 10.41 -13.09 11.12
CA LEU A 42 9.99 -11.81 11.73
C LEU A 42 9.38 -12.05 13.12
N TYR A 43 8.53 -13.06 13.29
CA TYR A 43 7.98 -13.43 14.60
C TYR A 43 9.08 -13.83 15.59
N ALA A 44 10.05 -14.65 15.15
CA ALA A 44 11.17 -15.03 15.99
C ALA A 44 12.05 -13.82 16.40
N ALA A 45 12.19 -12.82 15.51
CA ALA A 45 12.90 -11.59 15.83
C ALA A 45 12.14 -10.74 16.87
N CYS A 46 10.82 -10.73 16.81
CA CYS A 46 9.96 -10.07 17.79
C CYS A 46 10.06 -10.75 19.17
N GLU A 47 9.94 -12.08 19.23
CA GLU A 47 10.12 -12.85 20.47
C GLU A 47 11.49 -12.64 21.15
N GLN A 48 12.53 -12.41 20.35
CA GLN A 48 13.87 -12.11 20.85
C GLN A 48 14.08 -10.64 21.24
N GLY A 49 13.09 -9.77 21.07
CA GLY A 49 13.18 -8.34 21.36
C GLY A 49 14.06 -7.55 20.39
N ILE A 50 14.37 -8.11 19.21
CA ILE A 50 15.11 -7.44 18.14
C ILE A 50 14.16 -6.50 17.37
N LEU A 51 12.89 -6.90 17.25
CA LEU A 51 11.81 -6.18 16.60
C LEU A 51 10.72 -5.94 17.64
N ASP A 52 10.11 -4.75 17.65
CA ASP A 52 8.93 -4.48 18.47
C ASP A 52 7.63 -4.87 17.73
N ASP A 53 6.53 -4.94 18.48
CA ASP A 53 5.24 -5.39 17.95
C ASP A 53 4.70 -4.44 16.86
N ASP A 54 4.90 -3.13 17.01
CA ASP A 54 4.46 -2.13 16.03
C ASP A 54 5.23 -2.27 14.71
N ALA A 55 6.55 -2.47 14.79
CA ALA A 55 7.37 -2.70 13.60
C ALA A 55 7.04 -4.04 12.93
N LEU A 56 6.70 -5.08 13.70
CA LEU A 56 6.24 -6.36 13.17
C LEU A 56 4.94 -6.15 12.37
N ALA A 57 3.94 -5.47 12.94
CA ALA A 57 2.67 -5.20 12.28
C ALA A 57 2.86 -4.42 10.96
N MET A 58 3.72 -3.39 10.96
CA MET A 58 4.04 -2.64 9.74
C MET A 58 4.69 -3.52 8.66
N LEU A 59 5.57 -4.44 9.04
CA LEU A 59 6.23 -5.35 8.09
C LEU A 59 5.23 -6.37 7.51
N GLU A 60 4.31 -6.88 8.33
CA GLU A 60 3.24 -7.76 7.88
C GLU A 60 2.33 -7.04 6.88
N GLY A 61 1.84 -5.83 7.20
CA GLY A 61 1.04 -5.01 6.31
C GLY A 61 1.76 -4.69 5.00
N ALA A 62 3.06 -4.35 5.05
CA ALA A 62 3.85 -4.10 3.85
C ALA A 62 4.00 -5.32 2.94
N ILE A 63 4.11 -6.52 3.52
CA ILE A 63 4.15 -7.78 2.77
C ILE A 63 2.77 -8.05 2.15
N GLU A 64 1.68 -7.86 2.89
CA GLU A 64 0.31 -8.09 2.45
C GLU A 64 -0.12 -7.14 1.33
N MET A 65 0.23 -5.87 1.45
CA MET A 65 -0.07 -4.84 0.44
C MET A 65 0.43 -5.22 -0.96
N SER A 66 1.47 -6.05 -1.07
CA SER A 66 1.99 -6.51 -2.36
C SER A 66 1.00 -7.42 -3.12
N GLU A 67 0.06 -8.05 -2.42
CA GLU A 67 -0.96 -8.93 -2.97
C GLU A 67 -2.36 -8.30 -2.99
N THR A 68 -2.61 -7.31 -2.14
CA THR A 68 -3.88 -6.59 -2.05
C THR A 68 -4.13 -5.74 -3.29
N GLN A 69 -5.37 -5.76 -3.78
CA GLN A 69 -5.80 -4.95 -4.92
C GLN A 69 -6.52 -3.69 -4.46
N VAL A 70 -6.55 -2.69 -5.31
CA VAL A 70 -7.24 -1.41 -5.06
C VAL A 70 -8.69 -1.60 -4.66
N ARG A 71 -9.42 -2.54 -5.29
CA ARG A 71 -10.82 -2.83 -4.96
C ARG A 71 -11.06 -3.27 -3.51
N ASP A 72 -10.03 -3.82 -2.86
CA ASP A 72 -10.12 -4.35 -1.50
C ASP A 72 -10.01 -3.25 -0.44
N ALA A 73 -9.36 -2.11 -0.79
CA ALA A 73 -9.10 -0.96 0.08
C ALA A 73 -9.76 0.35 -0.36
N MET A 74 -10.41 0.40 -1.52
CA MET A 74 -11.02 1.62 -2.05
C MET A 74 -12.28 2.04 -1.29
N ILE A 75 -12.57 3.33 -1.29
CA ILE A 75 -13.88 3.87 -0.93
C ILE A 75 -14.86 3.58 -2.08
N PRO A 76 -15.90 2.76 -1.88
CA PRO A 76 -16.82 2.39 -2.96
C PRO A 76 -17.64 3.59 -3.44
N ARG A 77 -18.07 3.55 -4.69
CA ARG A 77 -18.86 4.61 -5.37
C ARG A 77 -20.04 5.14 -4.52
N SER A 78 -20.74 4.25 -3.82
CA SER A 78 -21.90 4.62 -2.99
C SER A 78 -21.56 5.53 -1.81
N GLN A 79 -20.30 5.49 -1.34
CA GLN A 79 -19.79 6.25 -0.21
C GLN A 79 -19.02 7.52 -0.63
N MET A 80 -18.77 7.71 -1.91
CA MET A 80 -18.04 8.87 -2.41
C MET A 80 -18.79 10.17 -2.11
N VAL A 81 -18.09 11.13 -1.52
CA VAL A 81 -18.55 12.52 -1.41
C VAL A 81 -18.09 13.25 -2.68
N VAL A 82 -19.03 13.62 -3.52
CA VAL A 82 -18.78 14.24 -4.83
C VAL A 82 -19.40 15.63 -4.92
N VAL A 83 -18.91 16.45 -5.84
CA VAL A 83 -19.46 17.78 -6.20
C VAL A 83 -19.94 17.71 -7.66
N ASN A 84 -21.10 18.26 -7.95
CA ASN A 84 -21.56 18.39 -9.33
C ASN A 84 -20.87 19.57 -10.02
N ASN A 85 -20.46 19.37 -11.26
CA ASN A 85 -19.75 20.39 -12.04
C ASN A 85 -20.54 21.70 -12.19
N ASP A 86 -21.85 21.61 -12.29
CA ASP A 86 -22.75 22.76 -12.50
C ASP A 86 -23.21 23.42 -11.20
N SER A 87 -22.77 22.90 -10.03
CA SER A 87 -23.14 23.47 -8.72
C SER A 87 -22.43 24.78 -8.46
N ARG A 88 -23.15 25.70 -7.83
CA ARG A 88 -22.58 26.97 -7.32
C ARG A 88 -21.81 26.73 -6.03
N LEU A 89 -20.83 27.59 -5.75
CA LEU A 89 -19.99 27.46 -4.56
C LEU A 89 -20.81 27.37 -3.26
N GLU A 90 -21.84 28.19 -3.13
CA GLU A 90 -22.67 28.23 -1.92
C GLU A 90 -23.48 26.94 -1.69
N GLU A 91 -23.75 26.17 -2.75
CA GLU A 91 -24.54 24.94 -2.68
C GLU A 91 -23.74 23.77 -2.13
N PHE A 92 -22.47 23.64 -2.52
CA PHE A 92 -21.64 22.50 -2.12
C PHE A 92 -20.69 22.79 -0.96
N LEU A 93 -20.37 24.08 -0.70
CA LEU A 93 -19.43 24.48 0.35
C LEU A 93 -19.81 23.93 1.75
N PRO A 94 -21.09 23.97 2.20
CA PRO A 94 -21.47 23.39 3.49
C PRO A 94 -21.10 21.91 3.60
N ARG A 95 -21.32 21.13 2.53
CA ARG A 95 -21.01 19.71 2.48
C ARG A 95 -19.50 19.45 2.53
N ILE A 96 -18.70 20.28 1.88
CA ILE A 96 -17.24 20.21 1.95
C ILE A 96 -16.76 20.43 3.38
N ILE A 97 -17.29 21.47 4.06
CA ILE A 97 -16.94 21.79 5.45
C ILE A 97 -17.35 20.65 6.40
N GLU A 98 -18.56 20.13 6.25
CA GLU A 98 -19.07 19.04 7.09
C GLU A 98 -18.28 17.75 6.94
N SER A 99 -17.90 17.39 5.71
CA SER A 99 -17.17 16.16 5.43
C SER A 99 -15.72 16.17 5.95
N GLY A 100 -15.10 17.34 6.06
CA GLY A 100 -13.71 17.50 6.47
C GLY A 100 -12.67 16.95 5.48
N HIS A 101 -13.10 16.48 4.30
CA HIS A 101 -12.18 15.94 3.30
C HIS A 101 -11.39 17.06 2.60
N SER A 102 -10.20 16.71 2.11
CA SER A 102 -9.33 17.65 1.40
C SER A 102 -9.53 17.65 -0.11
N ARG A 103 -10.10 16.59 -0.68
CA ARG A 103 -10.26 16.38 -2.13
C ARG A 103 -11.62 15.80 -2.45
N PHE A 104 -12.22 16.28 -3.53
CA PHE A 104 -13.56 15.91 -3.94
C PHE A 104 -13.58 15.61 -5.43
N PRO A 105 -14.03 14.44 -5.86
CA PRO A 105 -14.33 14.20 -7.27
C PRO A 105 -15.43 15.16 -7.73
N VAL A 106 -15.21 15.79 -8.87
CA VAL A 106 -16.23 16.59 -9.55
C VAL A 106 -16.80 15.75 -10.66
N ILE A 107 -18.13 15.60 -10.66
CA ILE A 107 -18.86 14.77 -11.63
C ILE A 107 -19.68 15.65 -12.58
N GLY A 108 -19.87 15.15 -13.79
CA GLY A 108 -20.75 15.72 -14.79
C GLY A 108 -22.22 15.37 -14.55
N GLU A 109 -22.91 14.89 -15.60
CA GLU A 109 -24.34 14.55 -15.51
C GLU A 109 -24.59 13.32 -14.62
N ASP A 110 -23.65 12.40 -14.56
CA ASP A 110 -23.73 11.23 -13.69
C ASP A 110 -22.40 10.96 -12.93
N LYS A 111 -22.45 9.97 -12.01
CA LYS A 111 -21.26 9.61 -11.19
C LYS A 111 -20.19 8.84 -11.96
N ASP A 112 -20.46 8.39 -13.18
CA ASP A 112 -19.47 7.75 -14.05
C ASP A 112 -18.65 8.77 -14.85
N GLU A 113 -19.14 10.01 -14.93
CA GLU A 113 -18.45 11.11 -15.59
C GLU A 113 -17.68 11.96 -14.58
N VAL A 114 -16.47 11.51 -14.21
CA VAL A 114 -15.58 12.32 -13.35
C VAL A 114 -14.80 13.31 -14.22
N VAL A 115 -15.13 14.60 -14.10
CA VAL A 115 -14.52 15.69 -14.89
C VAL A 115 -13.22 16.21 -14.26
N GLY A 116 -13.00 15.99 -12.95
CA GLY A 116 -11.79 16.42 -12.28
C GLY A 116 -11.83 16.24 -10.77
N ILE A 117 -10.82 16.74 -10.09
CA ILE A 117 -10.71 16.75 -8.63
C ILE A 117 -10.65 18.18 -8.13
N LEU A 118 -11.54 18.55 -7.23
CA LEU A 118 -11.57 19.79 -6.50
C LEU A 118 -10.80 19.64 -5.20
N LEU A 119 -9.88 20.57 -4.90
CA LEU A 119 -9.20 20.62 -3.61
C LEU A 119 -9.87 21.65 -2.71
N ALA A 120 -10.22 21.27 -1.49
CA ALA A 120 -10.86 22.18 -0.52
C ALA A 120 -10.04 23.45 -0.28
N LYS A 121 -8.71 23.36 -0.24
CA LYS A 121 -7.82 24.51 -0.07
C LYS A 121 -7.90 25.53 -1.22
N ASP A 122 -8.19 25.07 -2.43
CA ASP A 122 -8.26 25.94 -3.61
C ASP A 122 -9.55 26.79 -3.61
N LEU A 123 -10.52 26.48 -2.72
CA LEU A 123 -11.71 27.30 -2.47
C LEU A 123 -11.47 28.49 -1.54
N LEU A 124 -10.41 28.48 -0.74
CA LEU A 124 -10.16 29.51 0.28
C LEU A 124 -10.15 30.95 -0.27
N PRO A 125 -9.51 31.25 -1.42
CA PRO A 125 -9.55 32.61 -1.99
C PRO A 125 -10.98 33.03 -2.37
N HIS A 126 -11.77 32.09 -2.91
CA HIS A 126 -13.14 32.36 -3.35
C HIS A 126 -14.09 32.56 -2.16
N VAL A 127 -13.91 31.80 -1.08
CA VAL A 127 -14.67 32.00 0.16
C VAL A 127 -14.36 33.38 0.77
N ALA A 128 -13.09 33.77 0.76
CA ALA A 128 -12.65 35.08 1.29
C ALA A 128 -13.22 36.26 0.49
N SER A 129 -13.48 36.08 -0.82
CA SER A 129 -14.09 37.09 -1.71
C SER A 129 -15.63 37.05 -1.77
N GLY A 130 -16.25 36.20 -0.92
CA GLY A 130 -17.72 36.04 -0.95
C GLY A 130 -18.23 35.24 -2.16
N GLY A 131 -17.39 34.41 -2.76
CA GLY A 131 -17.73 33.58 -3.94
C GLY A 131 -17.49 34.27 -5.28
N GLU A 132 -17.04 35.53 -5.27
CA GLU A 132 -16.78 36.24 -6.51
C GLU A 132 -15.69 35.60 -7.34
N GLY A 133 -15.95 35.43 -8.65
CA GLY A 133 -14.98 34.88 -9.61
C GLY A 133 -14.72 33.39 -9.47
N PHE A 134 -15.52 32.64 -8.69
CA PHE A 134 -15.40 31.18 -8.67
C PHE A 134 -15.85 30.61 -10.02
N ASP A 135 -14.96 29.80 -10.61
CA ASP A 135 -15.23 29.01 -11.81
C ASP A 135 -14.72 27.58 -11.62
N MET A 136 -15.62 26.63 -11.65
CA MET A 136 -15.30 25.22 -11.43
C MET A 136 -14.28 24.72 -12.43
N ALA A 137 -14.45 25.04 -13.72
CA ALA A 137 -13.59 24.53 -14.79
C ALA A 137 -12.12 24.95 -14.66
N THR A 138 -11.86 26.13 -14.09
CA THR A 138 -10.49 26.62 -13.86
C THR A 138 -9.91 26.21 -12.51
N THR A 139 -10.77 25.76 -11.57
CA THR A 139 -10.34 25.40 -10.21
C THR A 139 -10.02 23.91 -10.06
N ILE A 140 -10.68 23.05 -10.83
CA ILE A 140 -10.46 21.59 -10.77
C ILE A 140 -9.13 21.17 -11.42
N ARG A 141 -8.61 20.05 -10.97
CA ARG A 141 -7.41 19.40 -11.49
C ARG A 141 -7.77 18.11 -12.20
N PRO A 142 -6.96 17.66 -13.19
CA PRO A 142 -7.18 16.38 -13.83
C PRO A 142 -7.24 15.23 -12.82
N ALA A 143 -8.22 14.35 -12.98
CA ALA A 143 -8.32 13.13 -12.19
C ALA A 143 -7.34 12.07 -12.70
N VAL A 144 -6.69 11.37 -11.78
CA VAL A 144 -5.96 10.13 -12.10
C VAL A 144 -6.95 8.99 -12.05
N VAL A 145 -7.00 8.19 -13.11
CA VAL A 145 -7.90 7.04 -13.22
C VAL A 145 -7.08 5.76 -13.23
N ILE A 146 -7.49 4.78 -12.44
CA ILE A 146 -6.80 3.50 -12.29
C ILE A 146 -7.79 2.33 -12.28
N PRO A 147 -7.39 1.13 -12.75
CA PRO A 147 -8.24 -0.05 -12.65
C PRO A 147 -8.31 -0.59 -11.21
N GLU A 148 -9.44 -1.14 -10.82
CA GLU A 148 -9.65 -1.74 -9.50
C GLU A 148 -8.75 -2.96 -9.21
N SER A 149 -8.26 -3.64 -10.26
CA SER A 149 -7.34 -4.78 -10.15
C SER A 149 -5.87 -4.39 -9.89
N LYS A 150 -5.55 -3.09 -9.87
CA LYS A 150 -4.17 -2.62 -9.62
C LYS A 150 -3.73 -3.00 -8.20
N ARG A 151 -2.44 -3.39 -8.04
CA ARG A 151 -1.87 -3.71 -6.73
C ARG A 151 -1.57 -2.44 -5.93
N LEU A 152 -1.81 -2.48 -4.61
CA LEU A 152 -1.62 -1.31 -3.74
C LEU A 152 -0.16 -0.84 -3.67
N ASN A 153 0.81 -1.75 -3.64
CA ASN A 153 2.23 -1.40 -3.65
C ASN A 153 2.66 -0.64 -4.91
N VAL A 154 2.06 -0.96 -6.06
CA VAL A 154 2.28 -0.25 -7.33
C VAL A 154 1.63 1.13 -7.26
N LEU A 155 0.39 1.21 -6.75
CA LEU A 155 -0.32 2.48 -6.57
C LEU A 155 0.42 3.43 -5.63
N LEU A 156 0.90 2.93 -4.49
CA LEU A 156 1.68 3.74 -3.54
C LEU A 156 2.92 4.36 -4.20
N ARG A 157 3.63 3.57 -5.00
CA ARG A 157 4.76 4.08 -5.76
C ARG A 157 4.34 5.17 -6.76
N ASP A 158 3.22 4.95 -7.48
CA ASP A 158 2.72 5.91 -8.46
C ASP A 158 2.30 7.22 -7.77
N PHE A 159 1.62 7.17 -6.63
CA PHE A 159 1.29 8.35 -5.83
C PHE A 159 2.53 9.13 -5.40
N ARG A 160 3.58 8.44 -4.94
CA ARG A 160 4.84 9.09 -4.55
C ARG A 160 5.55 9.78 -5.72
N VAL A 161 5.57 9.15 -6.90
CA VAL A 161 6.23 9.70 -8.09
C VAL A 161 5.45 10.87 -8.67
N SER A 162 4.12 10.74 -8.80
CA SER A 162 3.25 11.76 -9.40
C SER A 162 2.87 12.88 -8.44
N ARG A 163 3.09 12.70 -7.14
CA ARG A 163 2.60 13.58 -6.05
C ARG A 163 1.07 13.75 -6.05
N ASN A 164 0.37 12.78 -6.60
CA ASN A 164 -1.07 12.67 -6.48
C ASN A 164 -1.41 11.95 -5.16
N HIS A 165 -2.54 12.30 -4.57
CA HIS A 165 -2.99 11.73 -3.30
C HIS A 165 -4.37 11.09 -3.42
N MET A 166 -4.97 11.09 -4.60
CA MET A 166 -6.27 10.49 -4.88
C MET A 166 -6.30 9.98 -6.31
N ALA A 167 -6.95 8.85 -6.51
CA ALA A 167 -7.24 8.28 -7.82
C ALA A 167 -8.72 7.83 -7.87
N ILE A 168 -9.33 7.99 -9.03
CA ILE A 168 -10.65 7.42 -9.36
C ILE A 168 -10.44 5.98 -9.81
N VAL A 169 -11.22 5.07 -9.27
CA VAL A 169 -11.13 3.64 -9.55
C VAL A 169 -12.23 3.26 -10.54
N ILE A 170 -11.85 2.54 -11.59
CA ILE A 170 -12.78 2.06 -12.61
C ILE A 170 -12.77 0.54 -12.70
N ASP A 171 -13.93 -0.01 -13.07
CA ASP A 171 -14.09 -1.42 -13.40
C ASP A 171 -13.60 -1.74 -14.83
N GLU A 172 -13.75 -3.01 -15.23
CA GLU A 172 -13.36 -3.52 -16.55
C GLU A 172 -14.22 -2.99 -17.71
N TYR A 173 -15.35 -2.36 -17.41
CA TYR A 173 -16.25 -1.74 -18.38
C TYR A 173 -16.05 -0.23 -18.49
N GLY A 174 -15.18 0.33 -17.66
CA GLY A 174 -14.90 1.77 -17.59
C GLY A 174 -15.85 2.55 -16.68
N GLY A 175 -16.74 1.87 -15.95
CA GLY A 175 -17.59 2.47 -14.93
C GLY A 175 -16.81 2.82 -13.67
N VAL A 176 -17.20 3.89 -12.98
CA VAL A 176 -16.57 4.28 -11.70
C VAL A 176 -16.99 3.33 -10.60
N SER A 177 -16.03 2.55 -10.07
CA SER A 177 -16.20 1.66 -8.92
C SER A 177 -16.05 2.39 -7.58
N GLY A 178 -15.19 3.42 -7.54
CA GLY A 178 -14.91 4.14 -6.31
C GLY A 178 -13.77 5.15 -6.46
N LEU A 179 -13.18 5.50 -5.35
CA LEU A 179 -11.93 6.27 -5.27
C LEU A 179 -11.00 5.66 -4.22
N ILE A 180 -9.73 5.99 -4.31
CA ILE A 180 -8.73 5.61 -3.30
C ILE A 180 -7.78 6.76 -3.07
N THR A 181 -7.39 6.97 -1.82
CA THR A 181 -6.40 7.97 -1.43
C THR A 181 -5.10 7.32 -0.98
N ILE A 182 -4.04 8.12 -0.87
CA ILE A 182 -2.77 7.63 -0.32
C ILE A 182 -2.92 7.24 1.14
N GLU A 183 -3.80 7.92 1.86
CA GLU A 183 -4.13 7.65 3.25
C GLU A 183 -4.74 6.24 3.40
N ASP A 184 -5.70 5.86 2.54
CA ASP A 184 -6.30 4.51 2.52
C ASP A 184 -5.24 3.43 2.27
N VAL A 185 -4.31 3.68 1.34
CA VAL A 185 -3.21 2.74 1.06
C VAL A 185 -2.25 2.59 2.24
N LEU A 186 -1.99 3.67 2.99
CA LEU A 186 -1.12 3.63 4.15
C LEU A 186 -1.78 2.96 5.35
N GLU A 187 -3.11 3.03 5.49
CA GLU A 187 -3.89 2.35 6.52
C GLU A 187 -3.75 0.81 6.44
N GLU A 188 -3.51 0.28 5.25
CA GLU A 188 -3.24 -1.16 5.05
C GLU A 188 -1.86 -1.61 5.56
N ILE A 189 -1.01 -0.68 6.01
CA ILE A 189 0.35 -0.99 6.51
C ILE A 189 0.44 -0.83 8.04
N VAL A 190 -0.49 -0.08 8.65
CA VAL A 190 -0.36 0.36 10.06
C VAL A 190 -1.37 -0.32 10.98
#